data_f1427ce89574d1fb9213b93856f9e964
#
_entry.id   f1427ce89574d1fb9213b93856f9e964
#
_cell.length_a   1.000
_cell.length_b   1.000
_cell.length_c   1.000
_cell.angle_alpha   90.00
_cell.angle_beta   90.00
_cell.angle_gamma   90.00
#
_symmetry.space_group_name_H-M   'P 1'
#
loop_
_entity.id
_entity.type
_entity.pdbx_description
1 polymer ?
#
loop_
_entity_poly.entity_id
_entity_poly.type
_entity_poly.pdbx_seq_one_letter_code
_entity_poly.pdbx_strand_id
1 'polypeptide(L)'
;NIEFRLLDNDGTASAILEAHRSLATDASLRQHLLDGLLNGLSCAEAVVATGEHFCAQFSASGNSYLQERVLDVRDVCFQLLQHIYGEDRFPAPGKLTEEAICLADELTPSQFLELDKTLLKGLLLRSGGTTSHTVILARSFNIPTLVGVDMEALLPWVDRRVQIDGNAGLVVVNPDEAVARYYQQEAWVQAQIRRQQQAWLDKEGRTEDGIRLEVAANIAHSVEAAAAFNNGAQSVGLFRTEMLYMDRPSAPSENELYNIFCQALEPANGRSIIIRTMDIGGDKPVAYLNIPAENNPFLGYRAVRIYEEYQALFRTQLRAILRASAHGALKIMIPMISSMEEIL
;
A
#
# COMPACT_ATOMS: atom_id res chain seq x y z
N ASN A 1 -20.93 2.63 2.78
CA ASN A 1 -20.22 1.48 3.37
C ASN A 1 -18.70 1.67 3.36
N ILE A 2 -18.13 2.06 2.21
CA ILE A 2 -16.69 2.39 2.12
C ILE A 2 -16.36 3.63 2.97
N GLU A 3 -17.17 4.68 2.95
CA GLU A 3 -16.99 5.87 3.77
C GLU A 3 -17.06 5.58 5.28
N PHE A 4 -17.90 4.65 5.71
CA PHE A 4 -18.00 4.23 7.10
C PHE A 4 -16.75 3.43 7.56
N ARG A 5 -16.18 2.62 6.66
CA ARG A 5 -14.94 1.86 6.92
C ARG A 5 -13.69 2.74 6.99
N LEU A 6 -13.68 3.89 6.27
CA LEU A 6 -12.58 4.86 6.31
C LEU A 6 -12.40 5.52 7.69
N LEU A 7 -13.46 5.59 8.50
CA LEU A 7 -13.43 6.23 9.82
C LEU A 7 -12.79 5.37 10.92
N ASP A 8 -12.72 4.04 10.71
CA ASP A 8 -12.32 3.07 11.75
C ASP A 8 -10.96 2.40 11.53
N ASN A 9 -10.21 2.74 10.44
CA ASN A 9 -9.02 1.97 10.05
C ASN A 9 -7.71 2.77 10.08
N ASP A 10 -6.64 2.08 10.45
CA ASP A 10 -5.24 2.54 10.32
C ASP A 10 -4.91 2.97 8.89
N GLY A 11 -3.97 3.94 8.77
CA GLY A 11 -3.72 4.70 7.56
C GLY A 11 -3.51 3.91 6.25
N THR A 12 -2.97 2.70 6.28
CA THR A 12 -2.76 1.86 5.06
C THR A 12 -4.08 1.31 4.54
N ALA A 13 -4.95 0.86 5.44
CA ALA A 13 -6.30 0.38 5.09
C ALA A 13 -7.15 1.53 4.52
N SER A 14 -7.01 2.73 5.09
CA SER A 14 -7.69 3.94 4.61
C SER A 14 -7.30 4.29 3.17
N ALA A 15 -6.01 4.24 2.82
CA ALA A 15 -5.53 4.54 1.47
C ALA A 15 -6.08 3.56 0.41
N ILE A 16 -6.15 2.27 0.75
CA ILE A 16 -6.70 1.24 -0.16
C ILE A 16 -8.21 1.42 -0.33
N LEU A 17 -8.94 1.69 0.76
CA LEU A 17 -10.38 1.96 0.70
C LEU A 17 -10.68 3.25 -0.08
N GLU A 18 -9.79 4.24 -0.03
CA GLU A 18 -9.91 5.46 -0.82
C GLU A 18 -9.67 5.20 -2.31
N ALA A 19 -8.73 4.31 -2.65
CA ALA A 19 -8.55 3.83 -4.02
C ALA A 19 -9.79 3.08 -4.53
N HIS A 20 -10.43 2.23 -3.71
CA HIS A 20 -11.70 1.58 -4.04
C HIS A 20 -12.83 2.59 -4.22
N ARG A 21 -12.90 3.62 -3.36
CA ARG A 21 -13.88 4.71 -3.52
C ARG A 21 -13.68 5.46 -4.83
N SER A 22 -12.43 5.77 -5.18
CA SER A 22 -12.08 6.41 -6.44
C SER A 22 -12.50 5.56 -7.63
N LEU A 23 -12.23 4.26 -7.59
CA LEU A 23 -12.64 3.32 -8.64
C LEU A 23 -14.18 3.19 -8.75
N ALA A 24 -14.88 3.08 -7.62
CA ALA A 24 -16.33 3.00 -7.59
C ALA A 24 -17.03 4.29 -8.09
N THR A 25 -16.33 5.43 -8.06
CA THR A 25 -16.82 6.72 -8.57
C THR A 25 -16.24 7.09 -9.93
N ASP A 26 -15.44 6.21 -10.53
CA ASP A 26 -14.83 6.44 -11.85
C ASP A 26 -15.90 6.61 -12.93
N ALA A 27 -15.73 7.65 -13.75
CA ALA A 27 -16.70 8.02 -14.76
C ALA A 27 -16.84 6.95 -15.85
N SER A 28 -15.76 6.29 -16.23
CA SER A 28 -15.73 5.26 -17.29
C SER A 28 -16.43 3.99 -16.82
N LEU A 29 -16.14 3.54 -15.59
CA LEU A 29 -16.80 2.39 -14.98
C LEU A 29 -18.31 2.64 -14.84
N ARG A 30 -18.68 3.82 -14.36
CA ARG A 30 -20.08 4.23 -14.21
C ARG A 30 -20.79 4.30 -15.56
N GLN A 31 -20.15 4.85 -16.60
CA GLN A 31 -20.73 4.94 -17.93
C GLN A 31 -20.96 3.56 -18.52
N HIS A 32 -19.99 2.65 -18.39
CA HIS A 32 -20.13 1.27 -18.89
C HIS A 32 -21.27 0.51 -18.21
N LEU A 33 -21.45 0.69 -16.89
CA LEU A 33 -22.60 0.16 -16.14
C LEU A 33 -23.93 0.69 -16.69
N LEU A 34 -24.02 2.00 -16.90
CA LEU A 34 -25.22 2.65 -17.43
C LEU A 34 -25.55 2.17 -18.85
N ASP A 35 -24.54 2.05 -19.70
CA ASP A 35 -24.71 1.56 -21.07
C ASP A 35 -25.23 0.12 -21.07
N GLY A 36 -24.72 -0.75 -20.19
CA GLY A 36 -25.24 -2.11 -20.00
C GLY A 36 -26.72 -2.12 -19.62
N LEU A 37 -27.12 -1.30 -18.65
CA LEU A 37 -28.53 -1.17 -18.23
C LEU A 37 -29.44 -0.64 -19.36
N LEU A 38 -28.96 0.35 -20.09
CA LEU A 38 -29.70 0.94 -21.23
C LEU A 38 -29.87 -0.08 -22.38
N ASN A 39 -28.93 -1.00 -22.53
CA ASN A 39 -29.00 -2.10 -23.49
C ASN A 39 -29.81 -3.31 -22.99
N GLY A 40 -30.50 -3.18 -21.86
CA GLY A 40 -31.46 -4.16 -21.35
C GLY A 40 -30.86 -5.24 -20.45
N LEU A 41 -29.62 -5.12 -20.02
CA LEU A 41 -29.04 -6.01 -19.02
C LEU A 41 -29.68 -5.75 -17.66
N SER A 42 -29.85 -6.82 -16.86
CA SER A 42 -30.16 -6.68 -15.43
C SER A 42 -29.01 -6.00 -14.67
N CYS A 43 -29.27 -5.48 -13.47
CA CYS A 43 -28.24 -4.87 -12.66
C CYS A 43 -27.04 -5.83 -12.40
N ALA A 44 -27.33 -7.11 -12.16
CA ALA A 44 -26.26 -8.11 -11.95
C ALA A 44 -25.42 -8.31 -13.21
N GLU A 45 -26.07 -8.51 -14.36
CA GLU A 45 -25.39 -8.69 -15.64
C GLU A 45 -24.56 -7.46 -16.03
N ALA A 46 -25.09 -6.25 -15.81
CA ALA A 46 -24.36 -5.00 -16.09
C ALA A 46 -23.12 -4.87 -15.19
N VAL A 47 -23.20 -5.19 -13.90
CA VAL A 47 -22.04 -5.16 -12.96
C VAL A 47 -21.01 -6.21 -13.38
N VAL A 48 -21.42 -7.44 -13.66
CA VAL A 48 -20.51 -8.53 -14.09
C VAL A 48 -19.83 -8.17 -15.41
N ALA A 49 -20.59 -7.76 -16.43
CA ALA A 49 -20.04 -7.39 -17.73
C ALA A 49 -19.04 -6.21 -17.63
N THR A 50 -19.35 -5.22 -16.77
CA THR A 50 -18.43 -4.11 -16.51
C THR A 50 -17.15 -4.60 -15.83
N GLY A 51 -17.26 -5.44 -14.80
CA GLY A 51 -16.11 -6.04 -14.12
C GLY A 51 -15.23 -6.82 -15.08
N GLU A 52 -15.81 -7.70 -15.90
CA GLU A 52 -15.08 -8.48 -16.91
C GLU A 52 -14.37 -7.59 -17.93
N HIS A 53 -15.05 -6.54 -18.42
CA HIS A 53 -14.48 -5.60 -19.39
C HIS A 53 -13.23 -4.91 -18.84
N PHE A 54 -13.30 -4.30 -17.66
CA PHE A 54 -12.16 -3.61 -17.06
C PHE A 54 -11.06 -4.57 -16.60
N CYS A 55 -11.41 -5.73 -16.07
CA CYS A 55 -10.45 -6.78 -15.74
C CYS A 55 -9.67 -7.24 -16.98
N ALA A 56 -10.35 -7.44 -18.11
CA ALA A 56 -9.69 -7.82 -19.36
C ALA A 56 -8.76 -6.72 -19.88
N GLN A 57 -9.20 -5.45 -19.84
CA GLN A 57 -8.36 -4.31 -20.22
C GLN A 57 -7.11 -4.20 -19.34
N PHE A 58 -7.26 -4.32 -18.03
CA PHE A 58 -6.14 -4.20 -17.09
C PHE A 58 -5.19 -5.38 -17.20
N SER A 59 -5.71 -6.60 -17.37
CA SER A 59 -4.87 -7.80 -17.59
C SER A 59 -4.09 -7.75 -18.90
N ALA A 60 -4.67 -7.18 -19.96
CA ALA A 60 -4.02 -7.04 -21.25
C ALA A 60 -3.02 -5.87 -21.30
N SER A 61 -3.03 -4.98 -20.31
CA SER A 61 -2.10 -3.88 -20.24
C SER A 61 -0.67 -4.41 -19.99
N GLY A 62 0.34 -3.82 -20.63
CA GLY A 62 1.74 -4.13 -20.36
C GLY A 62 2.24 -3.55 -19.02
N ASN A 63 1.35 -2.95 -18.22
CA ASN A 63 1.66 -2.29 -16.96
C ASN A 63 1.29 -3.21 -15.78
N SER A 64 2.30 -3.67 -15.05
CA SER A 64 2.12 -4.54 -13.87
C SER A 64 1.19 -3.93 -12.81
N TYR A 65 1.21 -2.63 -12.63
CA TYR A 65 0.33 -1.94 -11.71
C TYR A 65 -1.16 -2.05 -12.09
N LEU A 66 -1.50 -1.91 -13.39
CA LEU A 66 -2.88 -2.11 -13.83
C LEU A 66 -3.33 -3.57 -13.70
N GLN A 67 -2.40 -4.51 -13.90
CA GLN A 67 -2.69 -5.93 -13.67
C GLN A 67 -3.00 -6.24 -12.20
N GLU A 68 -2.32 -5.60 -11.26
CA GLU A 68 -2.63 -5.71 -9.82
C GLU A 68 -4.00 -5.11 -9.47
N ARG A 69 -4.46 -4.10 -10.21
CA ARG A 69 -5.78 -3.47 -10.03
C ARG A 69 -6.97 -4.34 -10.46
N VAL A 70 -6.73 -5.45 -11.11
CA VAL A 70 -7.81 -6.40 -11.49
C VAL A 70 -8.59 -6.88 -10.25
N LEU A 71 -7.88 -7.13 -9.14
CA LEU A 71 -8.53 -7.52 -7.88
C LEU A 71 -9.38 -6.39 -7.30
N ASP A 72 -8.94 -5.15 -7.39
CA ASP A 72 -9.70 -3.99 -6.91
C ASP A 72 -11.00 -3.81 -7.70
N VAL A 73 -10.95 -3.99 -9.04
CA VAL A 73 -12.17 -3.95 -9.88
C VAL A 73 -13.15 -5.05 -9.48
N ARG A 74 -12.66 -6.28 -9.30
CA ARG A 74 -13.49 -7.40 -8.86
C ARG A 74 -14.11 -7.14 -7.50
N ASP A 75 -13.34 -6.58 -6.57
CA ASP A 75 -13.81 -6.25 -5.23
C ASP A 75 -14.92 -5.19 -5.26
N VAL A 76 -14.73 -4.10 -5.99
CA VAL A 76 -15.77 -3.07 -6.16
C VAL A 76 -17.04 -3.65 -6.78
N CYS A 77 -16.93 -4.46 -7.84
CA CYS A 77 -18.08 -5.12 -8.46
C CYS A 77 -18.77 -6.09 -7.49
N PHE A 78 -18.02 -6.86 -6.72
CA PHE A 78 -18.56 -7.77 -5.72
C PHE A 78 -19.32 -7.01 -4.63
N GLN A 79 -18.75 -5.92 -4.11
CA GLN A 79 -19.41 -5.07 -3.10
C GLN A 79 -20.70 -4.43 -3.65
N LEU A 80 -20.72 -4.01 -4.93
CA LEU A 80 -21.92 -3.51 -5.57
C LEU A 80 -23.01 -4.59 -5.61
N LEU A 81 -22.67 -5.82 -6.02
CA LEU A 81 -23.62 -6.94 -6.05
C LEU A 81 -24.12 -7.28 -4.64
N GLN A 82 -23.24 -7.33 -3.66
CA GLN A 82 -23.57 -7.58 -2.27
C GLN A 82 -24.53 -6.51 -1.70
N HIS A 83 -24.27 -5.24 -2.06
CA HIS A 83 -25.12 -4.13 -1.63
C HIS A 83 -26.49 -4.15 -2.29
N ILE A 84 -26.59 -4.58 -3.55
CA ILE A 84 -27.86 -4.62 -4.32
C ILE A 84 -28.71 -5.84 -3.91
N TYR A 85 -28.09 -7.01 -3.75
CA TYR A 85 -28.79 -8.29 -3.60
C TYR A 85 -28.72 -8.88 -2.20
N GLY A 86 -27.95 -8.30 -1.29
CA GLY A 86 -27.74 -8.72 0.10
C GLY A 86 -26.67 -9.81 0.29
N GLU A 87 -26.23 -9.92 1.54
CA GLU A 87 -25.17 -10.87 1.95
C GLU A 87 -25.61 -12.34 1.83
N ASP A 88 -26.89 -12.64 1.88
CA ASP A 88 -27.41 -14.02 1.73
C ASP A 88 -27.07 -14.62 0.34
N ARG A 89 -26.98 -13.79 -0.69
CA ARG A 89 -26.65 -14.22 -2.06
C ARG A 89 -25.16 -14.08 -2.37
N PHE A 90 -24.50 -13.16 -1.71
CA PHE A 90 -23.06 -12.88 -1.85
C PHE A 90 -22.44 -12.85 -0.46
N PRO A 91 -22.23 -14.04 0.17
CA PRO A 91 -21.75 -14.09 1.53
C PRO A 91 -20.32 -13.53 1.62
N ALA A 92 -20.09 -12.80 2.70
CA ALA A 92 -18.73 -12.44 3.11
C ALA A 92 -17.91 -13.71 3.43
N PRO A 93 -16.56 -13.62 3.44
CA PRO A 93 -15.72 -14.72 3.93
C PRO A 93 -16.21 -15.19 5.30
N GLY A 94 -16.23 -16.51 5.52
CA GLY A 94 -16.71 -17.09 6.78
C GLY A 94 -16.05 -16.46 8.00
N LYS A 95 -16.83 -16.16 9.04
CA LYS A 95 -16.29 -15.64 10.30
C LYS A 95 -15.38 -16.68 10.93
N LEU A 96 -14.17 -16.30 11.26
CA LEU A 96 -13.26 -17.13 12.04
C LEU A 96 -13.86 -17.28 13.48
N THR A 97 -13.91 -18.50 13.96
CA THR A 97 -14.40 -18.82 15.33
C THR A 97 -13.26 -19.23 16.27
N GLU A 98 -12.09 -19.53 15.71
CA GLU A 98 -10.87 -19.91 16.40
C GLU A 98 -9.64 -19.42 15.65
N GLU A 99 -8.46 -19.56 16.24
CA GLU A 99 -7.19 -19.22 15.57
C GLU A 99 -6.99 -20.09 14.33
N ALA A 100 -6.87 -19.46 13.15
CA ALA A 100 -6.79 -20.15 11.88
C ALA A 100 -5.82 -19.50 10.89
N ILE A 101 -5.35 -20.31 9.95
CA ILE A 101 -4.66 -19.89 8.74
C ILE A 101 -5.67 -19.92 7.60
N CYS A 102 -5.86 -18.80 6.94
CA CYS A 102 -6.77 -18.70 5.81
C CYS A 102 -6.07 -19.20 4.53
N LEU A 103 -6.74 -20.10 3.82
CA LEU A 103 -6.32 -20.65 2.53
C LEU A 103 -7.28 -20.13 1.45
N ALA A 104 -6.79 -19.43 0.43
CA ALA A 104 -7.62 -18.88 -0.63
C ALA A 104 -6.88 -18.84 -1.98
N ASP A 105 -7.61 -19.00 -3.08
CA ASP A 105 -7.03 -18.76 -4.40
C ASP A 105 -6.61 -17.31 -4.57
N GLU A 106 -7.53 -16.40 -4.23
CA GLU A 106 -7.33 -14.95 -4.18
C GLU A 106 -8.12 -14.41 -2.99
N LEU A 107 -7.66 -13.33 -2.41
CA LEU A 107 -8.36 -12.63 -1.34
C LEU A 107 -8.33 -11.14 -1.64
N THR A 108 -9.52 -10.52 -1.75
CA THR A 108 -9.61 -9.08 -1.98
C THR A 108 -9.31 -8.30 -0.70
N PRO A 109 -8.88 -7.02 -0.82
CA PRO A 109 -8.65 -6.17 0.35
C PRO A 109 -9.86 -6.07 1.28
N SER A 110 -11.08 -5.95 0.74
CA SER A 110 -12.30 -5.88 1.54
C SER A 110 -12.59 -7.18 2.28
N GLN A 111 -12.44 -8.32 1.61
CA GLN A 111 -12.57 -9.63 2.25
C GLN A 111 -11.54 -9.81 3.37
N PHE A 112 -10.29 -9.40 3.14
CA PHE A 112 -9.27 -9.42 4.18
C PHE A 112 -9.68 -8.55 5.38
N LEU A 113 -10.19 -7.34 5.15
CA LEU A 113 -10.59 -6.43 6.23
C LEU A 113 -11.78 -6.96 7.07
N GLU A 114 -12.62 -7.82 6.51
CA GLU A 114 -13.73 -8.47 7.21
C GLU A 114 -13.29 -9.62 8.13
N LEU A 115 -12.13 -10.23 7.89
CA LEU A 115 -11.61 -11.28 8.77
C LEU A 115 -11.20 -10.70 10.13
N ASP A 116 -11.41 -11.45 11.20
CA ASP A 116 -10.92 -11.09 12.52
C ASP A 116 -9.39 -11.27 12.59
N LYS A 117 -8.68 -10.14 12.73
CA LYS A 117 -7.19 -10.11 12.74
C LYS A 117 -6.60 -10.73 13.99
N THR A 118 -7.37 -10.87 15.07
CA THR A 118 -6.90 -11.50 16.31
C THR A 118 -6.85 -13.02 16.18
N LEU A 119 -7.77 -13.58 15.38
CA LEU A 119 -7.89 -15.01 15.11
C LEU A 119 -7.10 -15.43 13.86
N LEU A 120 -6.87 -14.53 12.92
CA LEU A 120 -6.13 -14.81 11.69
C LEU A 120 -4.63 -14.90 11.96
N LYS A 121 -4.06 -16.11 11.91
CA LYS A 121 -2.64 -16.37 12.20
C LYS A 121 -1.77 -16.46 10.95
N GLY A 122 -2.37 -16.49 9.76
CA GLY A 122 -1.64 -16.47 8.50
C GLY A 122 -2.53 -16.56 7.28
N LEU A 123 -1.93 -16.26 6.13
CA LEU A 123 -2.57 -16.34 4.81
C LEU A 123 -1.75 -17.21 3.87
N LEU A 124 -2.42 -18.08 3.16
CA LEU A 124 -1.88 -18.88 2.06
C LEU A 124 -2.68 -18.58 0.80
N LEU A 125 -2.05 -17.98 -0.19
CA LEU A 125 -2.71 -17.53 -1.42
C LEU A 125 -2.11 -18.24 -2.63
N ARG A 126 -2.95 -18.76 -3.54
CA ARG A 126 -2.50 -19.32 -4.82
C ARG A 126 -1.97 -18.22 -5.72
N SER A 127 -2.72 -17.14 -5.85
CA SER A 127 -2.44 -16.02 -6.74
C SER A 127 -2.16 -14.75 -5.95
N GLY A 128 -1.41 -13.83 -6.57
CA GLY A 128 -1.09 -12.53 -6.01
C GLY A 128 0.41 -12.27 -6.01
N GLY A 129 0.79 -11.02 -6.24
CA GLY A 129 2.17 -10.56 -6.09
C GLY A 129 2.46 -10.19 -4.63
N THR A 130 3.73 -10.15 -4.27
CA THR A 130 4.18 -9.63 -2.96
C THR A 130 3.87 -8.14 -2.76
N THR A 131 3.48 -7.46 -3.83
CA THR A 131 3.08 -6.06 -3.92
C THR A 131 1.56 -5.88 -3.95
N SER A 132 0.75 -6.95 -4.00
CA SER A 132 -0.70 -6.82 -4.01
C SER A 132 -1.22 -6.13 -2.74
N HIS A 133 -2.30 -5.37 -2.87
CA HIS A 133 -2.89 -4.60 -1.78
C HIS A 133 -3.25 -5.46 -0.56
N THR A 134 -3.75 -6.68 -0.78
CA THR A 134 -4.05 -7.63 0.29
C THR A 134 -2.79 -8.07 1.05
N VAL A 135 -1.69 -8.32 0.34
CA VAL A 135 -0.41 -8.70 0.97
C VAL A 135 0.20 -7.54 1.74
N ILE A 136 0.10 -6.32 1.21
CA ILE A 136 0.52 -5.10 1.92
C ILE A 136 -0.28 -4.92 3.20
N LEU A 137 -1.61 -5.09 3.15
CA LEU A 137 -2.47 -5.07 4.34
C LEU A 137 -2.09 -6.15 5.34
N ALA A 138 -1.95 -7.40 4.91
CA ALA A 138 -1.55 -8.49 5.80
C ALA A 138 -0.22 -8.20 6.51
N ARG A 139 0.73 -7.61 5.79
CA ARG A 139 2.02 -7.17 6.35
C ARG A 139 1.86 -6.06 7.40
N SER A 140 0.98 -5.07 7.18
CA SER A 140 0.74 -4.00 8.15
C SER A 140 0.11 -4.52 9.46
N PHE A 141 -0.67 -5.60 9.36
CA PHE A 141 -1.20 -6.32 10.54
C PHE A 141 -0.24 -7.38 11.10
N ASN A 142 0.99 -7.49 10.59
CA ASN A 142 1.98 -8.51 10.95
C ASN A 142 1.46 -9.96 10.80
N ILE A 143 0.61 -10.21 9.80
CA ILE A 143 0.09 -11.54 9.49
C ILE A 143 1.02 -12.22 8.47
N PRO A 144 1.66 -13.36 8.83
CA PRO A 144 2.49 -14.12 7.90
C PRO A 144 1.69 -14.51 6.65
N THR A 145 2.23 -14.20 5.47
CA THR A 145 1.53 -14.45 4.20
C THR A 145 2.48 -15.12 3.21
N LEU A 146 2.03 -16.23 2.62
CA LEU A 146 2.69 -16.89 1.51
C LEU A 146 1.83 -16.79 0.26
N VAL A 147 2.45 -16.48 -0.87
CA VAL A 147 1.82 -16.40 -2.20
C VAL A 147 2.43 -17.44 -3.14
N GLY A 148 1.68 -17.83 -4.17
CA GLY A 148 2.12 -18.86 -5.11
C GLY A 148 2.06 -20.27 -4.52
N VAL A 149 1.12 -20.50 -3.60
CA VAL A 149 1.01 -21.77 -2.87
C VAL A 149 0.27 -22.80 -3.74
N ASP A 150 0.76 -24.05 -3.72
CA ASP A 150 0.06 -25.18 -4.33
C ASP A 150 -1.16 -25.57 -3.49
N MET A 151 -2.33 -25.12 -3.96
CA MET A 151 -3.60 -25.35 -3.27
C MET A 151 -3.99 -26.82 -3.26
N GLU A 152 -3.70 -27.55 -4.34
CA GLU A 152 -4.06 -28.97 -4.48
C GLU A 152 -3.32 -29.83 -3.48
N ALA A 153 -2.07 -29.48 -3.19
CA ALA A 153 -1.28 -30.12 -2.15
C ALA A 153 -1.80 -29.82 -0.73
N LEU A 154 -2.45 -28.67 -0.52
CA LEU A 154 -2.90 -28.22 0.81
C LEU A 154 -4.37 -28.55 1.10
N LEU A 155 -5.24 -28.63 0.08
CA LEU A 155 -6.68 -28.94 0.28
C LEU A 155 -6.95 -30.20 1.14
N PRO A 156 -6.19 -31.31 1.02
CA PRO A 156 -6.39 -32.48 1.89
C PRO A 156 -6.10 -32.22 3.39
N TRP A 157 -5.47 -31.10 3.71
CA TRP A 157 -5.06 -30.73 5.06
C TRP A 157 -5.91 -29.60 5.66
N VAL A 158 -7.01 -29.24 5.02
CA VAL A 158 -8.01 -28.34 5.61
C VAL A 158 -8.51 -28.94 6.93
N ASP A 159 -8.74 -28.10 7.92
CA ASP A 159 -9.10 -28.47 9.30
C ASP A 159 -8.01 -29.29 10.02
N ARG A 160 -6.78 -29.22 9.56
CA ARG A 160 -5.62 -29.82 10.23
C ARG A 160 -4.69 -28.73 10.77
N ARG A 161 -3.82 -29.17 11.67
CA ARG A 161 -2.80 -28.26 12.24
C ARG A 161 -1.74 -27.97 11.18
N VAL A 162 -1.53 -26.66 10.93
CA VAL A 162 -0.54 -26.18 9.95
C VAL A 162 0.36 -25.16 10.62
N GLN A 163 1.64 -25.21 10.30
CA GLN A 163 2.63 -24.20 10.66
C GLN A 163 3.11 -23.49 9.41
N ILE A 164 3.14 -22.16 9.41
CA ILE A 164 3.71 -21.39 8.30
C ILE A 164 4.92 -20.59 8.75
N ASP A 165 5.90 -20.48 7.88
CA ASP A 165 7.08 -19.66 8.04
C ASP A 165 7.19 -18.71 6.85
N GLY A 166 6.82 -17.45 7.08
CA GLY A 166 6.84 -16.40 6.06
C GLY A 166 8.24 -15.98 5.64
N ASN A 167 9.26 -16.22 6.48
CA ASN A 167 10.64 -15.87 6.16
C ASN A 167 11.30 -16.96 5.29
N ALA A 168 11.06 -18.22 5.63
CA ALA A 168 11.60 -19.36 4.89
C ALA A 168 10.73 -19.75 3.68
N GLY A 169 9.50 -19.26 3.57
CA GLY A 169 8.56 -19.62 2.51
C GLY A 169 8.07 -21.06 2.67
N LEU A 170 7.89 -21.54 3.89
CA LEU A 170 7.55 -22.95 4.19
C LEU A 170 6.16 -23.08 4.79
N VAL A 171 5.49 -24.17 4.37
CA VAL A 171 4.24 -24.66 4.98
C VAL A 171 4.49 -26.07 5.49
N VAL A 172 4.30 -26.31 6.78
CA VAL A 172 4.44 -27.61 7.40
C VAL A 172 3.06 -28.09 7.85
N VAL A 173 2.57 -29.15 7.25
CA VAL A 173 1.28 -29.77 7.60
C VAL A 173 1.49 -30.85 8.68
N ASN A 174 0.58 -30.92 9.65
CA ASN A 174 0.67 -31.82 10.81
C ASN A 174 2.09 -31.81 11.44
N PRO A 175 2.61 -30.67 11.88
CA PRO A 175 3.94 -30.61 12.49
C PRO A 175 4.03 -31.58 13.67
N ASP A 176 5.09 -32.35 13.71
CA ASP A 176 5.39 -33.20 14.88
C ASP A 176 5.81 -32.33 16.09
N GLU A 177 6.01 -32.97 17.25
CA GLU A 177 6.39 -32.26 18.47
C GLU A 177 7.76 -31.56 18.34
N ALA A 178 8.68 -32.10 17.54
CA ALA A 178 10.01 -31.50 17.37
C ALA A 178 9.91 -30.21 16.57
N VAL A 179 9.18 -30.24 15.47
CA VAL A 179 8.89 -29.04 14.63
C VAL A 179 8.09 -28.01 15.43
N ALA A 180 7.05 -28.44 16.14
CA ALA A 180 6.25 -27.52 16.95
C ALA A 180 7.12 -26.82 18.05
N ARG A 181 8.01 -27.55 18.72
CA ARG A 181 8.95 -26.97 19.71
C ARG A 181 9.94 -26.01 19.07
N TYR A 182 10.46 -26.33 17.88
CA TYR A 182 11.36 -25.44 17.16
C TYR A 182 10.69 -24.09 16.90
N TYR A 183 9.49 -24.06 16.34
CA TYR A 183 8.80 -22.81 16.07
C TYR A 183 8.32 -22.06 17.32
N GLN A 184 7.99 -22.77 18.39
CA GLN A 184 7.73 -22.14 19.69
C GLN A 184 8.98 -21.42 20.23
N GLN A 185 10.14 -22.04 20.09
CA GLN A 185 11.42 -21.44 20.48
C GLN A 185 11.76 -20.23 19.62
N GLU A 186 11.59 -20.32 18.29
CA GLU A 186 11.76 -19.20 17.36
C GLU A 186 10.83 -18.02 17.72
N ALA A 187 9.56 -18.29 17.96
CA ALA A 187 8.61 -17.27 18.37
C ALA A 187 9.01 -16.59 19.67
N TRP A 188 9.50 -17.36 20.64
CA TRP A 188 10.03 -16.83 21.90
C TRP A 188 11.25 -15.95 21.68
N VAL A 189 12.22 -16.39 20.88
CA VAL A 189 13.43 -15.61 20.54
C VAL A 189 13.04 -14.31 19.84
N GLN A 190 12.15 -14.36 18.87
CA GLN A 190 11.67 -13.16 18.18
C GLN A 190 10.95 -12.19 19.14
N ALA A 191 10.16 -12.71 20.07
CA ALA A 191 9.53 -11.89 21.11
C ALA A 191 10.55 -11.21 22.02
N GLN A 192 11.64 -11.90 22.40
CA GLN A 192 12.73 -11.30 23.17
C GLN A 192 13.45 -10.20 22.39
N ILE A 193 13.77 -10.45 21.12
CA ILE A 193 14.39 -9.44 20.24
C ILE A 193 13.49 -8.19 20.16
N ARG A 194 12.17 -8.36 19.92
CA ARG A 194 11.24 -7.23 19.88
C ARG A 194 11.21 -6.45 21.20
N ARG A 195 11.20 -7.14 22.35
CA ARG A 195 11.25 -6.46 23.66
C ARG A 195 12.55 -5.68 23.84
N GLN A 196 13.68 -6.25 23.43
CA GLN A 196 14.96 -5.53 23.47
C GLN A 196 14.95 -4.31 22.55
N GLN A 197 14.42 -4.44 21.34
CA GLN A 197 14.27 -3.32 20.41
C GLN A 197 13.37 -2.23 20.98
N GLN A 198 12.23 -2.59 21.59
CA GLN A 198 11.34 -1.63 22.26
C GLN A 198 12.05 -0.83 23.35
N ALA A 199 12.97 -1.44 24.08
CA ALA A 199 13.76 -0.74 25.12
C ALA A 199 14.74 0.31 24.54
N TRP A 200 14.94 0.32 23.21
CA TRP A 200 15.78 1.28 22.50
C TRP A 200 15.00 2.39 21.80
N LEU A 201 13.67 2.29 21.71
CA LEU A 201 12.85 3.25 20.93
C LEU A 201 13.03 4.71 21.39
N ASP A 202 13.16 4.92 22.72
CA ASP A 202 13.30 6.25 23.30
C ASP A 202 14.77 6.67 23.51
N LYS A 203 15.72 5.84 23.08
CA LYS A 203 17.14 6.14 23.28
C LYS A 203 17.71 6.91 22.08
N GLU A 204 18.51 7.91 22.38
CA GLU A 204 19.28 8.60 21.34
C GLU A 204 20.36 7.69 20.75
N GLY A 205 20.46 7.64 19.44
CA GLY A 205 21.61 7.05 18.76
C GLY A 205 22.88 7.85 19.09
N ARG A 206 23.91 7.17 19.61
CA ARG A 206 25.22 7.77 19.90
C ARG A 206 26.32 6.82 19.49
N THR A 207 27.42 7.36 18.97
CA THR A 207 28.67 6.63 18.77
C THR A 207 29.36 6.40 20.10
N GLU A 208 30.38 5.52 20.13
CA GLU A 208 31.16 5.26 21.34
C GLU A 208 31.89 6.49 21.89
N ASP A 209 32.25 7.43 21.00
CA ASP A 209 32.86 8.73 21.37
C ASP A 209 31.80 9.80 21.73
N GLY A 210 30.52 9.41 21.84
CA GLY A 210 29.43 10.24 22.32
C GLY A 210 28.76 11.15 21.29
N ILE A 211 29.16 11.08 20.02
CA ILE A 211 28.52 11.86 18.95
C ILE A 211 27.08 11.38 18.75
N ARG A 212 26.13 12.31 18.79
CA ARG A 212 24.72 12.02 18.53
C ARG A 212 24.48 11.75 17.04
N LEU A 213 23.81 10.66 16.74
CA LEU A 213 23.33 10.31 15.42
C LEU A 213 21.80 10.35 15.40
N GLU A 214 21.24 11.08 14.47
CA GLU A 214 19.79 11.13 14.27
C GLU A 214 19.33 9.87 13.54
N VAL A 215 18.34 9.16 14.10
CA VAL A 215 17.69 8.01 13.47
C VAL A 215 16.44 8.50 12.78
N ALA A 216 16.47 8.53 11.46
CA ALA A 216 15.40 9.04 10.63
C ALA A 216 14.76 7.95 9.77
N ALA A 217 13.45 8.03 9.58
CA ALA A 217 12.70 7.09 8.74
C ALA A 217 12.66 7.57 7.28
N ASN A 218 12.52 6.62 6.35
CA ASN A 218 12.10 6.87 4.98
C ASN A 218 10.63 6.47 4.84
N ILE A 219 9.81 7.35 4.26
CA ILE A 219 8.40 7.08 3.96
C ILE A 219 8.08 7.36 2.50
N ALA A 220 7.09 6.66 1.96
CA ALA A 220 6.53 6.87 0.63
C ALA A 220 5.10 7.42 0.68
N HIS A 221 4.39 7.18 1.78
CA HIS A 221 3.03 7.65 2.00
C HIS A 221 2.92 8.41 3.33
N SER A 222 2.06 9.43 3.39
CA SER A 222 1.85 10.27 4.59
C SER A 222 1.41 9.45 5.81
N VAL A 223 0.64 8.41 5.60
CA VAL A 223 0.13 7.51 6.66
C VAL A 223 1.23 6.71 7.36
N GLU A 224 2.38 6.51 6.72
CA GLU A 224 3.52 5.80 7.31
C GLU A 224 4.22 6.62 8.40
N ALA A 225 4.00 7.93 8.44
CA ALA A 225 4.65 8.82 9.40
C ALA A 225 4.33 8.44 10.86
N ALA A 226 3.07 8.11 11.15
CA ALA A 226 2.67 7.69 12.49
C ALA A 226 3.41 6.42 12.94
N ALA A 227 3.46 5.40 12.08
CA ALA A 227 4.16 4.15 12.36
C ALA A 227 5.67 4.38 12.51
N ALA A 228 6.28 5.20 11.67
CA ALA A 228 7.69 5.56 11.75
C ALA A 228 8.03 6.19 13.11
N PHE A 229 7.24 7.18 13.53
CA PHE A 229 7.46 7.84 14.82
C PHE A 229 7.19 6.94 16.02
N ASN A 230 6.18 6.07 15.96
CA ASN A 230 5.91 5.09 17.01
C ASN A 230 6.99 4.02 17.12
N ASN A 231 7.74 3.76 16.05
CA ASN A 231 8.90 2.87 16.03
C ASN A 231 10.22 3.60 16.33
N GLY A 232 10.18 4.79 16.94
CA GLY A 232 11.35 5.48 17.48
C GLY A 232 12.09 6.38 16.48
N ALA A 233 11.52 6.66 15.30
CA ALA A 233 12.12 7.62 14.39
C ALA A 233 12.12 9.03 15.03
N GLN A 234 13.29 9.70 14.99
CA GLN A 234 13.46 11.05 15.51
C GLN A 234 13.01 12.12 14.49
N SER A 235 12.98 11.73 13.21
CA SER A 235 12.48 12.56 12.10
C SER A 235 12.09 11.65 10.93
N VAL A 236 11.46 12.25 9.92
CA VAL A 236 11.40 11.66 8.58
C VAL A 236 12.54 12.26 7.74
N GLY A 237 13.57 11.45 7.50
CA GLY A 237 14.75 11.84 6.72
C GLY A 237 14.49 11.88 5.21
N LEU A 238 13.48 11.17 4.75
CA LEU A 238 13.08 11.17 3.35
C LEU A 238 11.59 10.83 3.18
N PHE A 239 10.79 11.80 2.76
CA PHE A 239 9.47 11.56 2.21
C PHE A 239 9.58 11.53 0.67
N ARG A 240 9.40 10.35 0.08
CA ARG A 240 9.42 10.16 -1.36
C ARG A 240 8.08 10.57 -1.94
N THR A 241 8.06 11.58 -2.79
CA THR A 241 6.82 12.15 -3.32
C THR A 241 6.45 11.64 -4.71
N GLU A 242 7.27 10.80 -5.34
CA GLU A 242 7.02 10.29 -6.69
C GLU A 242 5.71 9.53 -6.80
N MET A 243 5.36 8.75 -5.76
CA MET A 243 4.12 7.99 -5.71
C MET A 243 2.86 8.88 -5.81
N LEU A 244 2.98 10.17 -5.44
CA LEU A 244 1.89 11.12 -5.55
C LEU A 244 1.59 11.54 -7.00
N TYR A 245 2.53 11.31 -7.92
CA TYR A 245 2.45 11.67 -9.33
C TYR A 245 2.25 10.47 -10.26
N MET A 246 2.65 9.29 -9.79
CA MET A 246 2.52 8.05 -10.54
C MET A 246 1.05 7.56 -10.49
N ASP A 247 0.72 6.65 -11.41
CA ASP A 247 -0.53 5.89 -11.40
C ASP A 247 -1.83 6.72 -11.39
N ARG A 248 -1.76 7.92 -11.98
CA ARG A 248 -2.90 8.83 -12.09
C ARG A 248 -2.94 9.49 -13.47
N PRO A 249 -4.14 9.91 -13.94
CA PRO A 249 -4.30 10.49 -15.27
C PRO A 249 -3.78 11.93 -15.38
N SER A 250 -3.61 12.63 -14.24
CA SER A 250 -3.16 14.03 -14.19
C SER A 250 -2.36 14.31 -12.93
N ALA A 251 -1.57 15.36 -12.95
CA ALA A 251 -0.79 15.81 -11.80
C ALA A 251 -1.69 16.17 -10.59
N PRO A 252 -1.21 15.96 -9.37
CA PRO A 252 -1.92 16.36 -8.17
C PRO A 252 -2.04 17.89 -8.09
N SER A 253 -3.17 18.37 -7.60
CA SER A 253 -3.38 19.77 -7.31
C SER A 253 -2.57 20.23 -6.07
N GLU A 254 -2.39 21.55 -5.94
CA GLU A 254 -1.75 22.15 -4.75
C GLU A 254 -2.46 21.76 -3.45
N ASN A 255 -3.80 21.70 -3.46
CA ASN A 255 -4.58 21.35 -2.27
C ASN A 255 -4.44 19.86 -1.90
N GLU A 256 -4.40 18.96 -2.88
CA GLU A 256 -4.14 17.54 -2.62
C GLU A 256 -2.78 17.35 -1.96
N LEU A 257 -1.72 17.91 -2.54
CA LEU A 257 -0.37 17.84 -1.99
C LEU A 257 -0.29 18.47 -0.58
N TYR A 258 -0.92 19.63 -0.39
CA TYR A 258 -1.00 20.28 0.91
C TYR A 258 -1.63 19.40 1.98
N ASN A 259 -2.76 18.75 1.68
CA ASN A 259 -3.44 17.85 2.61
C ASN A 259 -2.57 16.63 2.96
N ILE A 260 -1.90 16.04 1.97
CA ILE A 260 -0.99 14.91 2.18
C ILE A 260 0.18 15.31 3.10
N PHE A 261 0.77 16.49 2.90
CA PHE A 261 1.88 16.94 3.73
C PHE A 261 1.42 17.30 5.15
N CYS A 262 0.23 17.88 5.32
CA CYS A 262 -0.37 18.11 6.63
C CYS A 262 -0.64 16.79 7.38
N GLN A 263 -1.17 15.78 6.68
CA GLN A 263 -1.40 14.46 7.25
C GLN A 263 -0.10 13.80 7.75
N ALA A 264 1.01 13.97 7.02
CA ALA A 264 2.31 13.48 7.48
C ALA A 264 2.84 14.23 8.71
N LEU A 265 2.52 15.54 8.83
CA LEU A 265 2.93 16.39 9.96
C LEU A 265 2.14 16.14 11.24
N GLU A 266 0.91 15.69 11.13
CA GLU A 266 0.03 15.48 12.29
C GLU A 266 0.66 14.63 13.40
N PRO A 267 1.23 13.42 13.11
CA PRO A 267 1.89 12.60 14.13
C PRO A 267 3.32 13.06 14.48
N ALA A 268 3.85 14.06 13.82
CA ALA A 268 5.25 14.48 13.98
C ALA A 268 5.55 15.11 15.35
N ASN A 269 4.57 15.78 15.99
CA ASN A 269 4.74 16.43 17.29
C ASN A 269 6.01 17.33 17.37
N GLY A 270 6.21 18.17 16.34
CA GLY A 270 7.37 19.07 16.24
C GLY A 270 8.64 18.46 15.65
N ARG A 271 8.67 17.15 15.40
CA ARG A 271 9.78 16.47 14.68
C ARG A 271 9.80 16.88 13.21
N SER A 272 10.98 16.94 12.61
CA SER A 272 11.12 17.40 11.24
C SER A 272 10.79 16.33 10.21
N ILE A 273 10.22 16.75 9.08
CA ILE A 273 9.99 15.91 7.91
C ILE A 273 10.73 16.52 6.72
N ILE A 274 11.59 15.75 6.07
CA ILE A 274 12.27 16.15 4.84
C ILE A 274 11.46 15.65 3.65
N ILE A 275 10.84 16.57 2.91
CA ILE A 275 10.10 16.27 1.70
C ILE A 275 11.05 16.38 0.50
N ARG A 276 11.22 15.27 -0.22
CA ARG A 276 11.94 15.28 -1.48
C ARG A 276 11.00 15.78 -2.58
N THR A 277 11.42 16.80 -3.33
CA THR A 277 10.68 17.21 -4.52
C THR A 277 10.67 16.08 -5.55
N MET A 278 9.70 16.11 -6.47
CA MET A 278 9.44 15.00 -7.40
C MET A 278 10.71 14.54 -8.12
N ASP A 279 11.04 13.27 -7.96
CA ASP A 279 12.16 12.60 -8.63
C ASP A 279 11.63 11.64 -9.71
N ILE A 280 11.01 12.22 -10.72
CA ILE A 280 10.41 11.54 -11.86
C ILE A 280 11.39 11.54 -13.02
N GLY A 281 11.47 10.44 -13.74
CA GLY A 281 12.37 10.23 -14.87
C GLY A 281 12.02 8.97 -15.64
N GLY A 282 12.87 8.54 -16.56
CA GLY A 282 12.58 7.42 -17.44
C GLY A 282 12.41 6.06 -16.77
N ASP A 283 12.92 5.89 -15.54
CA ASP A 283 12.70 4.69 -14.71
C ASP A 283 11.37 4.73 -13.93
N LYS A 284 10.72 5.90 -13.88
CA LYS A 284 9.43 6.12 -13.21
C LYS A 284 8.49 6.86 -14.16
N PRO A 285 7.90 6.15 -15.12
CA PRO A 285 7.09 6.77 -16.16
C PRO A 285 5.81 7.37 -15.55
N VAL A 286 5.47 8.57 -16.00
CA VAL A 286 4.23 9.26 -15.66
C VAL A 286 3.50 9.58 -16.97
N ALA A 287 2.32 9.02 -17.17
CA ALA A 287 1.63 9.00 -18.46
C ALA A 287 1.32 10.38 -19.04
N TYR A 288 1.16 11.39 -18.18
CA TYR A 288 0.86 12.78 -18.61
C TYR A 288 2.12 13.66 -18.76
N LEU A 289 3.33 13.10 -18.54
CA LEU A 289 4.59 13.79 -18.78
C LEU A 289 5.29 13.15 -19.98
N ASN A 290 5.70 14.00 -20.93
CA ASN A 290 6.41 13.53 -22.12
C ASN A 290 7.92 13.43 -21.87
N ILE A 291 8.32 12.52 -20.98
CA ILE A 291 9.73 12.28 -20.65
C ILE A 291 10.27 11.23 -21.62
N PRO A 292 11.35 11.53 -22.36
CA PRO A 292 11.93 10.60 -23.33
C PRO A 292 12.51 9.37 -22.64
N ALA A 293 12.40 8.22 -23.30
CA ALA A 293 13.07 7.01 -22.84
C ALA A 293 14.61 7.14 -23.08
N GLU A 294 15.38 6.76 -22.07
CA GLU A 294 16.84 6.82 -22.08
C GLU A 294 17.46 5.45 -21.77
N ASN A 295 18.67 5.21 -22.27
CA ASN A 295 19.39 3.98 -21.99
C ASN A 295 19.89 3.88 -20.54
N ASN A 296 20.08 5.02 -19.88
CA ASN A 296 20.50 5.10 -18.47
C ASN A 296 19.66 6.15 -17.72
N PRO A 297 18.38 5.85 -17.43
CA PRO A 297 17.44 6.82 -16.86
C PRO A 297 17.81 7.25 -15.43
N PHE A 298 18.59 6.46 -14.70
CA PHE A 298 19.00 6.82 -13.33
C PHE A 298 19.91 8.05 -13.27
N LEU A 299 20.72 8.27 -14.30
CA LEU A 299 21.63 9.43 -14.43
C LEU A 299 21.18 10.42 -15.51
N GLY A 300 20.02 10.21 -16.07
CA GLY A 300 19.50 10.94 -17.22
C GLY A 300 18.62 12.15 -16.88
N TYR A 301 17.62 12.37 -17.73
CA TYR A 301 16.70 13.50 -17.67
C TYR A 301 15.58 13.23 -16.64
N ARG A 302 15.83 13.69 -15.42
CA ARG A 302 14.95 13.48 -14.24
C ARG A 302 15.15 14.56 -13.19
N ALA A 303 14.26 14.60 -12.22
CA ALA A 303 14.35 15.45 -11.03
C ALA A 303 14.60 16.92 -11.38
N VAL A 304 15.60 17.55 -10.79
CA VAL A 304 15.94 18.97 -11.06
C VAL A 304 16.05 19.30 -12.53
N ARG A 305 16.51 18.35 -13.36
CA ARG A 305 16.73 18.55 -14.81
C ARG A 305 15.44 18.70 -15.60
N ILE A 306 14.32 18.20 -15.11
CA ILE A 306 13.00 18.37 -15.76
C ILE A 306 12.25 19.59 -15.24
N TYR A 307 12.69 20.24 -14.18
CA TYR A 307 11.91 21.31 -13.53
C TYR A 307 11.77 22.56 -14.41
N GLU A 308 12.72 22.83 -15.30
CA GLU A 308 12.62 23.93 -16.24
C GLU A 308 11.47 23.72 -17.23
N GLU A 309 11.32 22.52 -17.76
CA GLU A 309 10.22 22.18 -18.68
C GLU A 309 8.87 22.07 -17.95
N TYR A 310 8.86 21.52 -16.74
CA TYR A 310 7.64 21.27 -15.94
C TYR A 310 7.52 22.22 -14.75
N GLN A 311 7.87 23.50 -14.92
CA GLN A 311 7.85 24.52 -13.84
C GLN A 311 6.54 24.60 -13.08
N ALA A 312 5.40 24.44 -13.76
CA ALA A 312 4.09 24.50 -13.13
C ALA A 312 3.92 23.44 -12.04
N LEU A 313 4.36 22.19 -12.32
CA LEU A 313 4.30 21.08 -11.37
C LEU A 313 5.23 21.33 -10.18
N PHE A 314 6.46 21.73 -10.45
CA PHE A 314 7.44 22.02 -9.42
C PHE A 314 6.98 23.16 -8.49
N ARG A 315 6.48 24.25 -9.08
CA ARG A 315 5.92 25.38 -8.30
C ARG A 315 4.71 24.95 -7.46
N THR A 316 3.82 24.15 -8.02
CA THR A 316 2.65 23.60 -7.30
C THR A 316 3.10 22.80 -6.07
N GLN A 317 4.10 21.94 -6.22
CA GLN A 317 4.64 21.17 -5.10
C GLN A 317 5.30 22.06 -4.05
N LEU A 318 6.15 23.00 -4.46
CA LEU A 318 6.81 23.94 -3.53
C LEU A 318 5.78 24.77 -2.75
N ARG A 319 4.73 25.28 -3.42
CA ARG A 319 3.67 26.04 -2.75
C ARG A 319 2.92 25.19 -1.73
N ALA A 320 2.60 23.95 -2.06
CA ALA A 320 1.98 23.01 -1.13
C ALA A 320 2.86 22.74 0.10
N ILE A 321 4.16 22.51 -0.10
CA ILE A 321 5.12 22.34 1.01
C ILE A 321 5.21 23.60 1.87
N LEU A 322 5.33 24.77 1.27
CA LEU A 322 5.39 26.05 1.99
C LEU A 322 4.10 26.33 2.78
N ARG A 323 2.94 26.01 2.24
CA ARG A 323 1.67 26.11 2.97
C ARG A 323 1.63 25.15 4.16
N ALA A 324 2.04 23.89 3.95
CA ALA A 324 2.05 22.89 4.99
C ALA A 324 3.06 23.19 6.10
N SER A 325 4.15 23.92 5.81
CA SER A 325 5.17 24.29 6.81
C SER A 325 4.64 25.21 7.92
N ALA A 326 3.47 25.83 7.73
CA ALA A 326 2.78 26.56 8.80
C ALA A 326 2.28 25.64 9.93
N HIS A 327 2.18 24.33 9.69
CA HIS A 327 1.67 23.34 10.65
C HIS A 327 2.78 22.51 11.31
N GLY A 328 4.02 22.62 10.89
CA GLY A 328 5.13 21.87 11.48
C GLY A 328 6.47 22.04 10.78
N ALA A 329 7.49 21.38 11.30
CA ALA A 329 8.87 21.50 10.81
C ALA A 329 9.07 20.74 9.50
N LEU A 330 9.03 21.42 8.37
CA LEU A 330 9.34 20.86 7.05
C LEU A 330 10.71 21.34 6.55
N LYS A 331 11.41 20.44 5.89
CA LYS A 331 12.61 20.71 5.08
C LYS A 331 12.37 20.22 3.67
N ILE A 332 13.01 20.84 2.69
CA ILE A 332 12.92 20.47 1.27
C ILE A 332 14.23 19.87 0.84
N MET A 333 14.15 18.69 0.19
CA MET A 333 15.30 18.09 -0.48
C MET A 333 15.06 18.17 -2.00
N ILE A 334 15.97 18.80 -2.71
CA ILE A 334 15.96 18.83 -4.17
C ILE A 334 16.92 17.73 -4.65
N PRO A 335 16.39 16.70 -5.34
CA PRO A 335 17.20 15.56 -5.77
C PRO A 335 18.06 15.88 -7.01
N MET A 336 19.13 15.11 -7.19
CA MET A 336 19.98 15.08 -8.38
C MET A 336 20.79 16.36 -8.64
N ILE A 337 20.92 17.27 -7.69
CA ILE A 337 21.81 18.44 -7.82
C ILE A 337 23.25 17.95 -7.98
N SER A 338 23.89 18.36 -9.07
CA SER A 338 25.27 17.99 -9.40
C SER A 338 26.17 19.20 -9.72
N SER A 339 25.59 20.38 -9.95
CA SER A 339 26.34 21.58 -10.25
C SER A 339 25.75 22.83 -9.55
N MET A 340 26.50 23.91 -9.52
CA MET A 340 26.04 25.19 -8.97
C MET A 340 24.96 25.83 -9.84
N GLU A 341 25.02 25.64 -11.14
CA GLU A 341 24.02 26.15 -12.10
C GLU A 341 22.63 25.57 -11.85
N GLU A 342 22.55 24.33 -11.34
CA GLU A 342 21.27 23.69 -10.98
C GLU A 342 20.67 24.27 -9.68
N ILE A 343 21.44 25.05 -8.91
CA ILE A 343 20.98 25.71 -7.69
C ILE A 343 20.55 27.15 -7.96
N LEU A 344 21.19 27.81 -8.90
CA LEU A 344 20.99 29.22 -9.26
C LEU A 344 19.84 29.40 -10.26
#